data_485f196040da2e524eac6de7e9e19a1b
#
_entry.id   485f196040da2e524eac6de7e9e19a1b
#
_cell.length_a   1.000
_cell.length_b   1.000
_cell.length_c   1.000
_cell.angle_alpha   90.00
_cell.angle_beta   90.00
_cell.angle_gamma   90.00
#
_symmetry.space_group_name_H-M   'P 1'
#
loop_
_entity.id
_entity.type
_entity.pdbx_description
1 polymer ?
#
loop_
_entity_poly.entity_id
_entity_poly.type
_entity_poly.pdbx_seq_one_letter_code
_entity_poly.pdbx_strand_id
1 'polypeptide(L)'
;MAITRPHHVIILSVLLFSSISAFAALVGGWTPIKDLQNNHHVAEIADYAVSEYDRRSGAKLKLVKVVRGESQVVAGTNYRLVLKATDGSKTQDYQAVVWEKPWEHFKNLTSFTLLH
;
A
#
# COMPACT_ATOMS: atom_id res chain seq x y z
N MET A 1 20.42 37.81 22.98
CA MET A 1 20.90 36.44 23.04
C MET A 1 19.76 35.45 23.11
N ALA A 2 18.93 35.50 24.12
CA ALA A 2 17.78 34.59 24.24
C ALA A 2 16.75 34.75 23.12
N ILE A 3 16.63 35.90 22.50
CA ILE A 3 15.69 36.19 21.44
C ILE A 3 16.11 35.48 20.12
N THR A 4 17.42 35.36 19.90
CA THR A 4 17.92 34.75 18.66
C THR A 4 17.65 33.27 18.58
N ARG A 5 17.74 32.56 19.71
CA ARG A 5 17.52 31.12 19.74
C ARG A 5 16.11 30.70 19.31
N PRO A 6 15.03 31.32 19.84
CA PRO A 6 13.69 30.99 19.38
C PRO A 6 13.49 31.17 17.86
N HIS A 7 14.09 32.23 17.29
CA HIS A 7 14.01 32.46 15.86
C HIS A 7 14.70 31.34 15.06
N HIS A 8 15.87 30.90 15.51
CA HIS A 8 16.57 29.79 14.84
C HIS A 8 15.75 28.50 14.89
N VAL A 9 15.17 28.19 16.04
CA VAL A 9 14.34 26.99 16.18
C VAL A 9 13.14 27.05 15.26
N ILE A 10 12.48 28.20 15.16
CA ILE A 10 11.31 28.37 14.31
C ILE A 10 11.70 28.19 12.84
N ILE A 11 12.81 28.76 12.40
CA ILE A 11 13.30 28.65 11.02
C ILE A 11 13.59 27.18 10.68
N LEU A 12 14.24 26.44 11.59
CA LEU A 12 14.53 25.02 11.38
C LEU A 12 13.25 24.21 11.25
N SER A 13 12.24 24.50 12.06
CA SER A 13 10.95 23.82 11.97
C SER A 13 10.28 24.05 10.64
N VAL A 14 10.33 25.29 10.13
CA VAL A 14 9.75 25.63 8.83
C VAL A 14 10.48 24.88 7.71
N LEU A 15 11.82 24.81 7.75
CA LEU A 15 12.59 24.08 6.76
C LEU A 15 12.26 22.59 6.76
N LEU A 16 12.13 21.97 7.94
CA LEU A 16 11.75 20.57 8.04
C LEU A 16 10.37 20.33 7.46
N PHE A 17 9.42 21.20 7.75
CA PHE A 17 8.08 21.11 7.21
C PHE A 17 8.09 21.21 5.68
N SER A 18 8.85 22.14 5.12
CA SER A 18 8.99 22.30 3.68
C SER A 18 9.58 21.03 3.04
N SER A 19 10.56 20.41 3.67
CA SER A 19 11.16 19.17 3.18
C SER A 19 10.13 18.04 3.15
N ILE A 20 9.32 17.91 4.18
CA ILE A 20 8.26 16.90 4.23
C ILE A 20 7.23 17.15 3.15
N SER A 21 6.83 18.41 2.93
CA SER A 21 5.88 18.77 1.89
C SER A 21 6.42 18.45 0.49
N ALA A 22 7.71 18.75 0.23
CA ALA A 22 8.35 18.44 -1.03
C ALA A 22 8.40 16.92 -1.26
N PHE A 23 8.71 16.14 -0.24
CA PHE A 23 8.72 14.68 -0.33
C PHE A 23 7.32 14.15 -0.64
N ALA A 24 6.29 14.67 0.05
CA ALA A 24 4.91 14.24 -0.19
C ALA A 24 4.47 14.56 -1.62
N ALA A 25 4.90 15.68 -2.19
CA ALA A 25 4.61 16.03 -3.57
C ALA A 25 5.28 15.07 -4.56
N LEU A 26 6.47 14.54 -4.23
CA LEU A 26 7.17 13.58 -5.08
C LEU A 26 6.58 12.17 -4.99
N VAL A 27 6.00 11.82 -3.84
CA VAL A 27 5.41 10.49 -3.64
C VAL A 27 4.22 10.27 -4.57
N GLY A 28 3.44 11.35 -4.85
CA GLY A 28 2.25 11.22 -5.68
C GLY A 28 1.08 10.57 -4.97
N GLY A 29 -0.06 10.58 -5.63
CA GLY A 29 -1.29 9.98 -5.13
C GLY A 29 -1.51 8.58 -5.67
N TRP A 30 -2.65 8.01 -5.33
CA TRP A 30 -3.08 6.74 -5.85
C TRP A 30 -3.55 6.88 -7.30
N THR A 31 -3.09 5.99 -8.15
CA THR A 31 -3.42 5.97 -9.58
C THR A 31 -4.06 4.63 -9.93
N PRO A 32 -5.18 4.62 -10.64
CA PRO A 32 -5.77 3.35 -11.08
C PRO A 32 -4.79 2.54 -11.93
N ILE A 33 -4.75 1.24 -11.69
CA ILE A 33 -3.91 0.32 -12.44
C ILE A 33 -4.59 0.03 -13.78
N LYS A 34 -3.84 0.23 -14.86
CA LYS A 34 -4.35 -0.04 -16.21
C LYS A 34 -4.30 -1.53 -16.51
N ASP A 35 -5.26 -1.98 -17.31
CA ASP A 35 -5.32 -3.36 -17.80
C ASP A 35 -5.21 -4.38 -16.67
N LEU A 36 -5.97 -4.13 -15.61
CA LEU A 36 -5.88 -4.88 -14.35
C LEU A 36 -5.99 -6.39 -14.53
N GLN A 37 -6.91 -6.84 -15.37
CA GLN A 37 -7.19 -8.26 -15.51
C GLN A 37 -6.09 -9.03 -16.25
N ASN A 38 -5.23 -8.33 -16.99
CA ASN A 38 -4.13 -8.94 -17.74
C ASN A 38 -2.77 -8.63 -17.12
N ASN A 39 -2.76 -8.02 -15.94
CA ASN A 39 -1.52 -7.63 -15.26
C ASN A 39 -1.02 -8.77 -14.38
N HIS A 40 -0.05 -9.54 -14.89
CA HIS A 40 0.49 -10.68 -14.17
C HIS A 40 1.14 -10.29 -12.84
N HIS A 41 1.81 -9.13 -12.80
CA HIS A 41 2.47 -8.70 -11.57
C HIS A 41 1.45 -8.38 -10.48
N VAL A 42 0.35 -7.73 -10.84
CA VAL A 42 -0.73 -7.45 -9.89
C VAL A 42 -1.35 -8.77 -9.39
N ALA A 43 -1.49 -9.76 -10.25
CA ALA A 43 -1.97 -11.07 -9.84
C ALA A 43 -1.04 -11.71 -8.80
N GLU A 44 0.28 -11.59 -8.99
CA GLU A 44 1.26 -12.07 -8.01
C GLU A 44 1.14 -11.33 -6.67
N ILE A 45 0.95 -10.02 -6.71
CA ILE A 45 0.75 -9.21 -5.51
C ILE A 45 -0.52 -9.65 -4.77
N ALA A 46 -1.59 -9.90 -5.52
CA ALA A 46 -2.86 -10.36 -4.94
C ALA A 46 -2.72 -11.73 -4.29
N ASP A 47 -2.05 -12.65 -4.96
CA ASP A 47 -1.78 -13.99 -4.42
C ASP A 47 -0.95 -13.90 -3.14
N TYR A 48 0.08 -13.07 -3.15
CA TYR A 48 0.89 -12.82 -1.96
C TYR A 48 0.03 -12.30 -0.81
N ALA A 49 -0.86 -11.33 -1.08
CA ALA A 49 -1.70 -10.72 -0.06
C ALA A 49 -2.59 -11.75 0.63
N VAL A 50 -3.25 -12.60 -0.16
CA VAL A 50 -4.13 -13.64 0.39
C VAL A 50 -3.32 -14.67 1.17
N SER A 51 -2.21 -15.15 0.61
CA SER A 51 -1.35 -16.13 1.27
C SER A 51 -0.80 -15.61 2.59
N GLU A 52 -0.36 -14.36 2.61
CA GLU A 52 0.19 -13.74 3.82
C GLU A 52 -0.88 -13.52 4.89
N TYR A 53 -2.07 -13.11 4.47
CA TYR A 53 -3.20 -12.97 5.38
C TYR A 53 -3.56 -14.34 6.01
N ASP A 54 -3.63 -15.38 5.18
CA ASP A 54 -3.93 -16.72 5.66
C ASP A 54 -2.89 -17.21 6.66
N ARG A 55 -1.62 -16.97 6.36
CA ARG A 55 -0.52 -17.34 7.24
C ARG A 55 -0.62 -16.64 8.60
N ARG A 56 -0.97 -15.35 8.61
CA ARG A 56 -1.04 -14.57 9.84
C ARG A 56 -2.29 -14.84 10.67
N SER A 57 -3.41 -15.09 9.99
CA SER A 57 -4.73 -15.18 10.65
C SER A 57 -5.24 -16.58 10.86
N GLY A 58 -4.66 -17.56 10.18
CA GLY A 58 -5.20 -18.92 10.17
C GLY A 58 -6.41 -19.09 9.26
N ALA A 59 -6.78 -18.04 8.51
CA ALA A 59 -7.85 -18.15 7.52
C ALA A 59 -7.43 -19.07 6.37
N LYS A 60 -8.41 -19.50 5.60
CA LYS A 60 -8.20 -20.38 4.44
C LYS A 60 -8.89 -19.78 3.23
N LEU A 61 -8.56 -18.53 2.96
CA LEU A 61 -9.12 -17.83 1.81
C LEU A 61 -8.43 -18.25 0.53
N LYS A 62 -9.20 -18.26 -0.55
CA LYS A 62 -8.68 -18.45 -1.90
C LYS A 62 -9.09 -17.27 -2.74
N LEU A 63 -8.13 -16.70 -3.44
CA LEU A 63 -8.37 -15.58 -4.34
C LEU A 63 -9.24 -16.02 -5.49
N VAL A 64 -10.33 -15.28 -5.75
CA VAL A 64 -11.19 -15.48 -6.91
C VAL A 64 -10.76 -14.55 -8.03
N LYS A 65 -10.67 -13.25 -7.75
CA LYS A 65 -10.17 -12.28 -8.74
C LYS A 65 -9.82 -10.95 -8.08
N VAL A 66 -9.07 -10.14 -8.81
CA VAL A 66 -8.82 -8.75 -8.47
C VAL A 66 -9.93 -7.91 -9.06
N VAL A 67 -10.70 -7.23 -8.22
CA VAL A 67 -11.85 -6.45 -8.63
C VAL A 67 -11.44 -5.05 -9.06
N ARG A 68 -10.54 -4.44 -8.30
CA ARG A 68 -10.11 -3.06 -8.50
C ARG A 68 -8.70 -2.90 -7.95
N GLY A 69 -7.92 -2.02 -8.52
CA GLY A 69 -6.57 -1.80 -8.05
C GLY A 69 -6.05 -0.41 -8.33
N GLU A 70 -5.24 0.06 -7.43
CA GLU A 70 -4.54 1.34 -7.52
C GLU A 70 -3.12 1.15 -7.07
N SER A 71 -2.22 1.97 -7.59
CA SER A 71 -0.83 1.98 -7.15
C SER A 71 -0.39 3.38 -6.78
N GLN A 72 0.63 3.45 -5.93
CA GLN A 72 1.22 4.70 -5.47
C GLN A 72 2.71 4.53 -5.47
N VAL A 73 3.42 5.45 -6.11
CA VAL A 73 4.87 5.44 -6.13
C VAL A 73 5.38 6.02 -4.81
N VAL A 74 6.17 5.23 -4.12
CA VAL A 74 6.83 5.57 -2.86
C VAL A 74 8.29 5.15 -3.01
N ALA A 75 8.98 4.80 -1.94
CA ALA A 75 10.21 4.00 -2.09
C ALA A 75 9.75 2.58 -2.47
N GLY A 76 9.71 2.28 -3.76
CA GLY A 76 9.00 1.13 -4.30
C GLY A 76 7.59 1.50 -4.72
N THR A 77 6.67 0.57 -4.57
CA THR A 77 5.27 0.76 -4.97
C THR A 77 4.35 0.21 -3.91
N ASN A 78 3.35 1.01 -3.54
CA ASN A 78 2.20 0.52 -2.77
C ASN A 78 1.11 0.10 -3.75
N TYR A 79 0.55 -1.08 -3.51
CA TYR A 79 -0.62 -1.57 -4.24
C TYR A 79 -1.80 -1.61 -3.29
N ARG A 80 -2.90 -0.99 -3.66
CA ARG A 80 -4.16 -1.08 -2.93
C ARG A 80 -5.16 -1.80 -3.83
N LEU A 81 -5.47 -3.05 -3.46
CA LEU A 81 -6.28 -3.92 -4.28
C LEU A 81 -7.58 -4.26 -3.58
N VAL A 82 -8.67 -4.27 -4.32
CA VAL A 82 -9.91 -4.89 -3.87
C VAL A 82 -9.96 -6.28 -4.48
N LEU A 83 -10.01 -7.28 -3.62
CA LEU A 83 -9.93 -8.68 -3.96
C LEU A 83 -11.24 -9.37 -3.63
N LYS A 84 -11.71 -10.21 -4.52
CA LYS A 84 -12.77 -11.15 -4.22
C LYS A 84 -12.12 -12.47 -3.82
N ALA A 85 -12.46 -12.97 -2.63
CA ALA A 85 -11.90 -14.20 -2.09
C ALA A 85 -12.98 -15.03 -1.40
N THR A 86 -12.77 -16.34 -1.37
CA THR A 86 -13.74 -17.27 -0.78
C THR A 86 -13.09 -18.14 0.28
N ASP A 87 -13.85 -18.47 1.32
CA ASP A 87 -13.45 -19.47 2.32
C ASP A 87 -14.03 -20.85 2.02
N GLY A 88 -14.66 -21.00 0.85
CA GLY A 88 -15.30 -22.24 0.44
C GLY A 88 -16.81 -22.21 0.61
N SER A 89 -17.34 -21.39 1.49
CA SER A 89 -18.77 -21.22 1.69
C SER A 89 -19.24 -19.81 1.40
N LYS A 90 -18.39 -18.82 1.63
CA LYS A 90 -18.73 -17.40 1.52
C LYS A 90 -17.69 -16.69 0.69
N THR A 91 -18.13 -15.95 -0.32
CA THR A 91 -17.27 -15.12 -1.16
C THR A 91 -17.51 -13.67 -0.81
N GLN A 92 -16.43 -12.95 -0.51
CA GLN A 92 -16.52 -11.57 -0.03
C GLN A 92 -15.41 -10.74 -0.65
N ASP A 93 -15.58 -9.43 -0.58
CA ASP A 93 -14.58 -8.48 -1.04
C ASP A 93 -13.72 -8.00 0.12
N TYR A 94 -12.42 -7.92 -0.13
CA TYR A 94 -11.42 -7.48 0.84
C TYR A 94 -10.57 -6.40 0.20
N GLN A 95 -10.06 -5.50 1.01
CA GLN A 95 -9.05 -4.54 0.55
C GLN A 95 -7.71 -4.91 1.15
N ALA A 96 -6.73 -5.08 0.29
CA ALA A 96 -5.36 -5.37 0.68
C ALA A 96 -4.45 -4.23 0.26
N VAL A 97 -3.49 -3.89 1.11
CA VAL A 97 -2.43 -2.95 0.77
C VAL A 97 -1.11 -3.69 0.92
N VAL A 98 -0.33 -3.72 -0.16
CA VAL A 98 0.97 -4.39 -0.23
C VAL A 98 2.02 -3.38 -0.65
N TRP A 99 3.10 -3.29 0.13
CA TRP A 99 4.25 -2.48 -0.22
C TRP A 99 5.33 -3.38 -0.80
N GLU A 100 5.82 -3.04 -1.98
CA GLU A 100 6.83 -3.80 -2.68
C GLU A 100 8.05 -2.95 -2.99
N LYS A 101 9.23 -3.54 -2.75
CA LYS A 101 10.53 -3.01 -3.20
C LYS A 101 11.23 -4.11 -3.98
N PRO A 102 11.05 -4.16 -5.33
CA PRO A 102 11.55 -5.28 -6.13
C PRO A 102 13.07 -5.46 -6.03
N TRP A 103 13.83 -4.37 -5.93
CA TRP A 103 15.29 -4.42 -5.85
C TRP A 103 15.81 -5.06 -4.56
N GLU A 104 14.95 -5.20 -3.55
CA GLU A 104 15.28 -5.87 -2.28
C GLU A 104 14.54 -7.20 -2.13
N HIS A 105 13.83 -7.64 -3.16
CA HIS A 105 12.94 -8.80 -3.08
C HIS A 105 12.00 -8.70 -1.88
N PHE A 106 11.51 -7.51 -1.62
CA PHE A 106 10.72 -7.19 -0.43
C PHE A 106 9.27 -6.98 -0.79
N LYS A 107 8.39 -7.67 -0.07
CA LYS A 107 6.96 -7.43 -0.05
C LYS A 107 6.49 -7.42 1.39
N ASN A 108 5.54 -6.54 1.70
CA ASN A 108 4.92 -6.50 3.02
C ASN A 108 3.43 -6.22 2.89
N LEU A 109 2.62 -7.09 3.45
CA LEU A 109 1.19 -6.86 3.56
C LEU A 109 0.96 -5.92 4.74
N THR A 110 0.61 -4.67 4.45
CA THR A 110 0.42 -3.65 5.47
C THR A 110 -1.02 -3.55 5.95
N SER A 111 -1.97 -4.02 5.16
CA SER A 111 -3.39 -3.98 5.53
C SER A 111 -4.16 -5.04 4.76
N PHE A 112 -5.13 -5.66 5.42
CA PHE A 112 -6.05 -6.61 4.81
C PHE A 112 -7.36 -6.54 5.57
N THR A 113 -8.41 -5.98 4.96
CA THR A 113 -9.66 -5.72 5.63
C THR A 113 -10.85 -6.17 4.81
N LEU A 114 -11.86 -6.71 5.50
CA LEU A 114 -13.12 -7.05 4.88
C LEU A 114 -13.88 -5.77 4.51
N LEU A 115 -14.40 -5.73 3.31
CA LEU A 115 -15.28 -4.64 2.85
C LEU A 115 -16.73 -5.04 3.04
N HIS A 116 -17.52 -4.09 3.53
CA HIS A 116 -18.95 -4.30 3.78
C HIS A 116 -19.81 -3.66 2.72
#